data_1329083247d6aeee01dfbf90e2f7ab51
#
_entry.id   1329083247d6aeee01dfbf90e2f7ab51
#
_cell.length_a   1.000
_cell.length_b   1.000
_cell.length_c   1.000
_cell.angle_alpha   90.00
_cell.angle_beta   90.00
_cell.angle_gamma   90.00
#
_symmetry.space_group_name_H-M   'P 1'
#
loop_
_entity.id
_entity.type
_entity.pdbx_description
1 polymer ?
#
loop_
_entity_poly.entity_id
_entity_poly.type
_entity_poly.pdbx_seq_one_letter_code
_entity_poly.pdbx_strand_id
1 'polypeptide(L)'
;MCTKWSETLRVYHTTSCELENELQDGHDLGLSEFEVLKILSRSCGKHGGKAKMKELEAEMYLSQSALSRTVTRLEKDGLVTRATCDFDRRAMFLMLTPAGQERYTAAEPTYRAVLRRQLA
;
A
#
# COMPACT_ATOMS: atom_id res chain seq x y z
N MET A 1 -16.62 -23.85 -12.19
CA MET A 1 -15.84 -23.39 -11.02
C MET A 1 -14.38 -23.15 -11.33
N CYS A 2 -13.70 -24.13 -11.88
CA CYS A 2 -12.28 -24.00 -12.21
C CYS A 2 -11.99 -22.87 -13.20
N THR A 3 -12.85 -22.67 -14.19
CA THR A 3 -12.69 -21.60 -15.18
C THR A 3 -12.75 -20.22 -14.57
N LYS A 4 -13.71 -19.99 -13.66
CA LYS A 4 -13.86 -18.69 -13.01
C LYS A 4 -12.66 -18.38 -12.09
N TRP A 5 -12.16 -19.38 -11.38
CA TRP A 5 -10.98 -19.21 -10.54
C TRP A 5 -9.75 -18.90 -11.39
N SER A 6 -9.59 -19.63 -12.51
CA SER A 6 -8.47 -19.39 -13.43
C SER A 6 -8.52 -18.00 -14.04
N GLU A 7 -9.70 -17.52 -14.39
CA GLU A 7 -9.88 -16.16 -14.90
C GLU A 7 -9.53 -15.12 -13.86
N THR A 8 -9.95 -15.35 -12.62
CA THR A 8 -9.64 -14.43 -11.51
C THR A 8 -8.14 -14.38 -11.28
N LEU A 9 -7.46 -15.53 -11.28
CA LEU A 9 -6.01 -15.57 -11.12
C LEU A 9 -5.30 -14.86 -12.25
N ARG A 10 -5.75 -15.06 -13.48
CA ARG A 10 -5.14 -14.43 -14.66
C ARG A 10 -5.28 -12.91 -14.58
N VAL A 11 -6.46 -12.40 -14.27
CA VAL A 11 -6.71 -10.97 -14.13
C VAL A 11 -5.87 -10.39 -13.00
N TYR A 12 -5.84 -11.07 -11.87
CA TYR A 12 -5.05 -10.65 -10.72
C TYR A 12 -3.56 -10.58 -11.08
N HIS A 13 -3.05 -11.63 -11.70
CA HIS A 13 -1.63 -11.70 -12.06
C HIS A 13 -1.25 -10.62 -13.08
N THR A 14 -2.02 -10.50 -14.15
CA THR A 14 -1.77 -9.53 -15.21
C THR A 14 -1.84 -8.10 -14.68
N THR A 15 -2.87 -7.80 -13.89
CA THR A 15 -3.06 -6.48 -13.31
C THR A 15 -1.94 -6.14 -12.34
N SER A 16 -1.60 -7.08 -11.46
CA SER A 16 -0.53 -6.88 -10.47
C SER A 16 0.82 -6.63 -11.12
N CYS A 17 1.15 -7.39 -12.17
CA CYS A 17 2.41 -7.22 -12.89
C CYS A 17 2.49 -5.85 -13.56
N GLU A 18 1.41 -5.42 -14.20
CA GLU A 18 1.38 -4.12 -14.86
C GLU A 18 1.47 -2.98 -13.85
N LEU A 19 0.74 -3.09 -12.73
CA LEU A 19 0.83 -2.11 -11.65
C LEU A 19 2.26 -2.02 -11.11
N GLU A 20 2.87 -3.16 -10.83
CA GLU A 20 4.24 -3.19 -10.32
C GLU A 20 5.21 -2.50 -11.27
N ASN A 21 5.12 -2.84 -12.56
CA ASN A 21 6.01 -2.27 -13.56
C ASN A 21 5.83 -0.75 -13.72
N GLU A 22 4.60 -0.30 -13.83
CA GLU A 22 4.36 1.13 -14.06
C GLU A 22 4.62 1.98 -12.83
N LEU A 23 4.33 1.46 -11.64
CA LEU A 23 4.64 2.18 -10.42
C LEU A 23 6.14 2.28 -10.18
N GLN A 24 6.88 1.20 -10.46
CA GLN A 24 8.35 1.22 -10.35
C GLN A 24 8.98 2.18 -11.34
N ASP A 25 8.55 2.10 -12.60
CA ASP A 25 9.14 2.90 -13.66
C ASP A 25 8.86 4.39 -13.49
N GLY A 26 7.65 4.74 -13.11
CA GLY A 26 7.24 6.14 -13.03
C GLY A 26 7.39 6.79 -11.67
N HIS A 27 7.36 6.02 -10.60
CA HIS A 27 7.23 6.57 -9.25
C HIS A 27 8.15 5.93 -8.21
N ASP A 28 8.98 4.98 -8.62
CA ASP A 28 9.89 4.26 -7.73
C ASP A 28 9.16 3.65 -6.53
N LEU A 29 8.01 3.02 -6.80
CA LEU A 29 7.17 2.37 -5.79
C LEU A 29 6.84 0.95 -6.23
N GLY A 30 6.93 0.00 -5.28
CA GLY A 30 6.34 -1.31 -5.47
C GLY A 30 4.84 -1.24 -5.26
N LEU A 31 4.12 -2.24 -5.76
CA LEU A 31 2.66 -2.30 -5.59
C LEU A 31 2.26 -2.35 -4.12
N SER A 32 2.94 -3.18 -3.33
CA SER A 32 2.65 -3.27 -1.89
C SER A 32 2.93 -1.95 -1.18
N GLU A 33 3.99 -1.26 -1.57
CA GLU A 33 4.33 0.05 -1.04
C GLU A 33 3.22 1.07 -1.34
N PHE A 34 2.75 1.09 -2.60
CA PHE A 34 1.66 1.98 -2.99
C PHE A 34 0.39 1.68 -2.19
N GLU A 35 0.06 0.40 -2.00
CA GLU A 35 -1.14 0.01 -1.24
C GLU A 35 -1.07 0.48 0.22
N VAL A 36 0.10 0.42 0.84
CA VAL A 36 0.28 0.95 2.20
C VAL A 36 0.04 2.46 2.21
N LEU A 37 0.63 3.19 1.27
CA LEU A 37 0.43 4.64 1.18
C LEU A 37 -1.05 4.99 0.96
N LYS A 38 -1.74 4.20 0.14
CA LYS A 38 -3.16 4.40 -0.13
C LYS A 38 -4.00 4.26 1.14
N ILE A 39 -3.75 3.22 1.91
CA ILE A 39 -4.48 2.99 3.16
C ILE A 39 -4.20 4.10 4.16
N LEU A 40 -2.95 4.50 4.30
CA LEU A 40 -2.57 5.57 5.21
C LEU A 40 -3.20 6.91 4.79
N SER A 41 -3.28 7.17 3.48
CA SER A 41 -3.92 8.38 2.97
C SER A 41 -5.40 8.43 3.31
N ARG A 42 -6.10 7.28 3.23
CA ARG A 42 -7.50 7.18 3.62
C ARG A 42 -7.71 7.36 5.12
N SER A 43 -6.74 6.96 5.91
CA SER A 43 -6.79 7.07 7.37
C SER A 43 -6.53 8.49 7.85
N CYS A 44 -6.11 9.37 6.96
CA CYS A 44 -5.88 10.78 7.27
C CYS A 44 -7.22 11.39 7.68
N GLY A 45 -7.32 11.87 8.92
CA GLY A 45 -8.58 12.35 9.48
C GLY A 45 -9.25 11.39 10.45
N LYS A 46 -8.87 10.11 10.40
CA LYS A 46 -9.21 9.13 11.44
C LYS A 46 -7.94 8.91 12.24
N HIS A 47 -8.03 8.87 13.54
CA HIS A 47 -6.86 8.62 14.40
C HIS A 47 -5.67 9.57 14.16
N GLY A 48 -5.94 10.78 13.68
CA GLY A 48 -4.88 11.78 13.46
C GLY A 48 -3.87 11.42 12.39
N GLY A 49 -4.32 10.70 11.35
CA GLY A 49 -3.44 10.29 10.25
C GLY A 49 -2.60 9.07 10.54
N LYS A 50 -2.91 8.34 11.60
CA LYS A 50 -2.19 7.12 12.00
C LYS A 50 -3.01 5.88 11.69
N ALA A 51 -2.36 4.79 11.32
CA ALA A 51 -3.01 3.49 11.15
C ALA A 51 -2.24 2.44 11.94
N LYS A 52 -2.95 1.52 12.55
CA LYS A 52 -2.32 0.41 13.28
C LYS A 52 -1.80 -0.63 12.29
N MET A 53 -0.65 -1.22 12.62
CA MET A 53 -0.08 -2.30 11.79
C MET A 53 -1.06 -3.45 11.59
N LYS A 54 -1.85 -3.79 12.60
CA LYS A 54 -2.85 -4.86 12.50
C LYS A 54 -3.93 -4.54 11.48
N GLU A 55 -4.32 -3.28 11.37
CA GLU A 55 -5.31 -2.85 10.39
C GLU A 55 -4.77 -3.00 8.96
N LEU A 56 -3.49 -2.67 8.77
CA LEU A 56 -2.82 -2.85 7.48
C LEU A 56 -2.74 -4.32 7.09
N GLU A 57 -2.39 -5.18 8.02
CA GLU A 57 -2.33 -6.62 7.77
C GLU A 57 -3.69 -7.15 7.29
N ALA A 58 -4.77 -6.72 7.94
CA ALA A 58 -6.12 -7.18 7.59
C ALA A 58 -6.53 -6.74 6.20
N GLU A 59 -6.16 -5.52 5.79
CA GLU A 59 -6.59 -4.97 4.49
C GLU A 59 -5.71 -5.41 3.32
N MET A 60 -4.44 -5.72 3.56
CA MET A 60 -3.49 -5.95 2.49
C MET A 60 -3.33 -7.41 2.06
N TYR A 61 -3.87 -8.34 2.82
CA TYR A 61 -3.73 -9.78 2.53
C TYR A 61 -2.27 -10.21 2.37
N LEU A 62 -1.37 -9.57 3.12
CA LEU A 62 0.04 -9.93 3.15
C LEU A 62 0.37 -10.62 4.46
N SER A 63 1.41 -11.46 4.45
CA SER A 63 1.95 -12.00 5.68
C SER A 63 2.57 -10.86 6.50
N GLN A 64 2.69 -11.07 7.80
CA GLN A 64 3.32 -10.11 8.69
C GLN A 64 4.76 -9.79 8.24
N SER A 65 5.49 -10.82 7.82
CA SER A 65 6.87 -10.64 7.34
C SER A 65 6.94 -9.77 6.09
N ALA A 66 6.04 -10.00 5.13
CA ALA A 66 6.00 -9.24 3.89
C ALA A 66 5.63 -7.79 4.16
N LEU A 67 4.63 -7.56 5.02
CA LEU A 67 4.22 -6.21 5.38
C LEU A 67 5.33 -5.48 6.11
N SER A 68 6.01 -6.15 7.03
CA SER A 68 7.13 -5.57 7.79
C SER A 68 8.25 -5.11 6.85
N ARG A 69 8.58 -5.91 5.84
CA ARG A 69 9.61 -5.55 4.85
C ARG A 69 9.18 -4.34 4.02
N THR A 70 7.91 -4.31 3.61
CA THR A 70 7.36 -3.20 2.84
C THR A 70 7.42 -1.90 3.65
N VAL A 71 7.02 -1.96 4.91
CA VAL A 71 7.04 -0.81 5.81
C VAL A 71 8.46 -0.32 6.06
N THR A 72 9.39 -1.25 6.29
CA THR A 72 10.81 -0.90 6.51
C THR A 72 11.37 -0.14 5.31
N ARG A 73 11.03 -0.58 4.10
CA ARG A 73 11.48 0.09 2.87
C ARG A 73 10.89 1.49 2.76
N LEU A 74 9.58 1.64 3.03
CA LEU A 74 8.92 2.94 3.01
C LEU A 74 9.51 3.90 4.05
N GLU A 75 9.81 3.38 5.22
CA GLU A 75 10.43 4.16 6.29
C GLU A 75 11.82 4.63 5.91
N LYS A 76 12.60 3.75 5.29
CA LYS A 76 13.94 4.07 4.81
C LYS A 76 13.90 5.18 3.76
N ASP A 77 12.88 5.16 2.90
CA ASP A 77 12.70 6.17 1.85
C ASP A 77 12.06 7.46 2.37
N GLY A 78 11.72 7.50 3.65
CA GLY A 78 11.15 8.69 4.28
C GLY A 78 9.69 8.95 3.95
N LEU A 79 8.97 7.93 3.48
CA LEU A 79 7.57 8.07 3.08
C LEU A 79 6.59 7.80 4.20
N VAL A 80 7.02 7.03 5.21
CA VAL A 80 6.22 6.76 6.41
C VAL A 80 7.11 6.85 7.65
N THR A 81 6.49 7.05 8.81
CA THR A 81 7.18 6.97 10.09
C THR A 81 6.41 6.02 11.01
N ARG A 82 7.13 5.36 11.90
CA ARG A 82 6.53 4.52 12.93
C ARG A 82 6.34 5.36 14.18
N ALA A 83 5.23 5.11 14.86
CA ALA A 83 4.93 5.75 16.13
C ALA A 83 4.37 4.71 17.09
N THR A 84 4.66 4.86 18.37
CA THR A 84 4.08 4.04 19.41
C THR A 84 3.01 4.86 20.13
N CYS A 85 1.98 4.17 20.63
CA CYS A 85 0.97 4.82 21.44
C CYS A 85 1.50 4.95 22.86
N ASP A 86 1.31 6.12 23.49
CA ASP A 86 1.75 6.35 24.87
C ASP A 86 1.06 5.43 25.88
N PHE A 87 -0.14 4.99 25.55
CA PHE A 87 -0.96 4.12 26.43
C PHE A 87 -0.73 2.64 26.19
N ASP A 88 -0.22 2.27 25.02
CA ASP A 88 0.01 0.87 24.69
C ASP A 88 1.26 0.76 23.83
N ARG A 89 2.38 0.44 24.47
CA ARG A 89 3.69 0.29 23.80
C ARG A 89 3.71 -0.89 22.83
N ARG A 90 2.70 -1.77 22.87
CA ARG A 90 2.59 -2.91 21.96
C ARG A 90 1.92 -2.51 20.66
N ALA A 91 1.18 -1.41 20.64
CA ALA A 91 0.50 -0.93 19.43
C ALA A 91 1.49 -0.12 18.60
N MET A 92 1.76 -0.63 17.41
CA MET A 92 2.60 0.04 16.43
C MET A 92 1.70 0.77 15.45
N PHE A 93 1.94 2.06 15.29
CA PHE A 93 1.22 2.91 14.35
C PHE A 93 2.14 3.34 13.23
N LEU A 94 1.58 3.54 12.05
CA LEU A 94 2.27 4.14 10.92
C LEU A 94 1.63 5.47 10.59
N MET A 95 2.46 6.44 10.24
CA MET A 95 2.00 7.76 9.80
C MET A 95 2.58 8.05 8.43
N LEU A 96 1.76 8.65 7.58
CA LEU A 96 2.21 9.13 6.28
C LEU A 96 2.97 10.44 6.45
N THR A 97 4.15 10.55 5.86
CA THR A 97 4.91 11.80 5.86
C THR A 97 4.42 12.70 4.72
N PRO A 98 4.75 14.00 4.74
CA PRO A 98 4.45 14.86 3.59
C PRO A 98 5.04 14.32 2.27
N ALA A 99 6.25 13.77 2.30
CA ALA A 99 6.86 13.13 1.14
C ALA A 99 6.07 11.91 0.68
N GLY A 100 5.55 11.11 1.63
CA GLY A 100 4.71 9.97 1.33
C GLY A 100 3.40 10.38 0.68
N GLN A 101 2.78 11.44 1.17
CA GLN A 101 1.55 11.97 0.59
C GLN A 101 1.78 12.46 -0.84
N GLU A 102 2.88 13.15 -1.08
CA GLU A 102 3.23 13.61 -2.43
C GLU A 102 3.45 12.45 -3.38
N ARG A 103 4.17 11.43 -2.93
CA ARG A 103 4.46 10.25 -3.76
C ARG A 103 3.17 9.51 -4.10
N TYR A 104 2.29 9.33 -3.12
CA TYR A 104 1.00 8.72 -3.34
C TYR A 104 0.15 9.52 -4.34
N THR A 105 0.06 10.82 -4.14
CA THR A 105 -0.75 11.69 -4.99
C THR A 105 -0.25 11.66 -6.44
N ALA A 106 1.07 11.63 -6.64
CA ALA A 106 1.66 11.56 -7.98
C ALA A 106 1.42 10.20 -8.64
N ALA A 107 1.46 9.12 -7.86
CA ALA A 107 1.33 7.75 -8.39
C ALA A 107 -0.12 7.31 -8.60
N GLU A 108 -1.06 7.91 -7.90
CA GLU A 108 -2.47 7.50 -7.91
C GLU A 108 -3.10 7.49 -9.32
N PRO A 109 -2.89 8.50 -10.19
CA PRO A 109 -3.41 8.44 -11.55
C PRO A 109 -2.87 7.25 -12.36
N THR A 110 -1.60 6.89 -12.18
CA THR A 110 -1.00 5.73 -12.85
C THR A 110 -1.69 4.44 -12.40
N TYR A 111 -1.88 4.29 -11.10
CA TYR A 111 -2.58 3.14 -10.52
C TYR A 111 -3.99 3.03 -11.08
N ARG A 112 -4.72 4.12 -11.08
CA ARG A 112 -6.10 4.17 -11.56
C ARG A 112 -6.18 3.84 -13.05
N ALA A 113 -5.25 4.34 -13.85
CA ALA A 113 -5.23 4.08 -15.29
C ALA A 113 -5.04 2.60 -15.59
N VAL A 114 -4.15 1.92 -14.86
CA VAL A 114 -3.95 0.48 -15.03
C VAL A 114 -5.22 -0.29 -14.67
N LEU A 115 -5.85 0.07 -13.55
CA LEU A 115 -7.09 -0.60 -13.14
C LEU A 115 -8.19 -0.44 -14.18
N ARG A 116 -8.32 0.74 -14.79
CA ARG A 116 -9.31 0.98 -15.83
C ARG A 116 -9.08 0.11 -17.05
N ARG A 117 -7.81 -0.08 -17.45
CA ARG A 117 -7.48 -0.92 -18.60
C ARG A 117 -7.75 -2.39 -18.34
N GLN A 118 -7.49 -2.85 -17.13
CA GLN A 118 -7.54 -4.27 -16.82
C GLN A 118 -8.91 -4.74 -16.28
N LEU A 119 -9.64 -3.85 -15.60
CA LEU A 119 -10.86 -4.23 -14.89
C LEU A 119 -12.13 -3.61 -15.49
N ALA A 120 -12.00 -2.81 -16.52
CA ALA A 120 -13.15 -2.21 -17.18
C ALA A 120 -13.89 -3.19 -18.08
#